data_038bdf509d6235ff29f2dd9076e53db6
#
_entry.id   038bdf509d6235ff29f2dd9076e53db6
#
_cell.length_a   1.000
_cell.length_b   1.000
_cell.length_c   1.000
_cell.angle_alpha   90.00
_cell.angle_beta   90.00
_cell.angle_gamma   90.00
#
_symmetry.space_group_name_H-M   'P 1'
#
loop_
_entity.id
_entity.type
_entity.pdbx_description
1 polymer ?
#
loop_
_entity_poly.entity_id
_entity_poly.type
_entity_poly.pdbx_seq_one_letter_code
_entity_poly.pdbx_strand_id
1 'polypeptide(L)'
;VNALSKWLRLTIRRDGKKYQLDFNRGSVVNRLIEVQNGVEVTPLLVVGDTERRGTEVHFMADEEIFGHVEFHYEIIAKRLRELSFLNNGVKIRLFDQRTGKEEDFAFLGGVKGFVEYINRSKTVLHPNVFFSTGESAIPTGGAISVEVAMQWNDTYAEQVLCFTNNIPQADGGTHMTGLRAAMTRVINKYIEEHEIAKKAKVDISGDDMREGLACVLSVKMPDPKFASQTKMKLVSSEARPAVEEVVAARLTEFLQERPLDAKVITGKIVEAARARDAARKAREMTRRKGLLDL
;
A
#
# COMPACT_ATOMS: atom_id res chain seq x y z
N VAL A 1 2.02 5.72 20.90
CA VAL A 1 3.11 6.68 21.05
C VAL A 1 3.38 6.98 22.52
N ASN A 2 2.36 7.38 23.31
CA ASN A 2 2.53 7.84 24.68
C ASN A 2 3.29 6.85 25.58
N ALA A 3 2.87 5.57 25.64
CA ALA A 3 3.49 4.55 26.48
C ALA A 3 4.95 4.21 26.10
N LEU A 4 5.37 4.56 24.89
CA LEU A 4 6.73 4.32 24.37
C LEU A 4 7.58 5.60 24.34
N SER A 5 7.08 6.67 24.97
CA SER A 5 7.76 7.96 25.00
C SER A 5 8.30 8.25 26.39
N LYS A 6 9.51 8.77 26.46
CA LYS A 6 10.09 9.31 27.69
C LYS A 6 9.21 10.44 28.24
N TRP A 7 8.78 11.33 27.36
CA TRP A 7 7.76 12.34 27.62
C TRP A 7 6.92 12.61 26.37
N LEU A 8 5.70 13.05 26.57
CA LEU A 8 4.80 13.49 25.51
C LEU A 8 3.99 14.69 25.97
N ARG A 9 3.88 15.69 25.12
CA ARG A 9 3.00 16.85 25.29
C ARG A 9 1.92 16.84 24.23
N LEU A 10 0.68 16.80 24.66
CA LEU A 10 -0.49 16.97 23.83
C LEU A 10 -0.96 18.43 23.93
N THR A 11 -1.10 19.11 22.80
CA THR A 11 -1.68 20.45 22.73
C THR A 11 -2.85 20.42 21.77
N ILE A 12 -4.04 20.85 22.23
CA ILE A 12 -5.25 20.94 21.43
C ILE A 12 -5.69 22.39 21.37
N ARG A 13 -5.94 22.90 20.17
CA ARG A 13 -6.47 24.24 19.92
C ARG A 13 -7.87 24.08 19.34
N ARG A 14 -8.87 24.47 20.11
CA ARG A 14 -10.29 24.30 19.76
C ARG A 14 -11.13 25.33 20.49
N ASP A 15 -12.15 25.83 19.80
CA ASP A 15 -13.18 26.74 20.36
C ASP A 15 -12.59 27.96 21.08
N GLY A 16 -11.55 28.57 20.48
CA GLY A 16 -10.88 29.75 21.01
C GLY A 16 -9.90 29.49 22.16
N LYS A 17 -9.78 28.25 22.61
CA LYS A 17 -8.93 27.86 23.74
C LYS A 17 -7.80 26.93 23.33
N LYS A 18 -6.68 27.05 24.04
CA LYS A 18 -5.53 26.17 23.95
C LYS A 18 -5.50 25.29 25.18
N TYR A 19 -5.62 23.97 24.97
CA TYR A 19 -5.57 22.95 26.02
C TYR A 19 -4.23 22.22 25.94
N GLN A 20 -3.74 21.77 27.10
CA GLN A 20 -2.47 21.04 27.17
C GLN A 20 -2.53 19.92 28.21
N LEU A 21 -1.85 18.82 27.93
CA LEU A 21 -1.65 17.71 28.85
C LEU A 21 -0.26 17.12 28.61
N ASP A 22 0.47 16.93 29.70
CA ASP A 22 1.83 16.38 29.68
C ASP A 22 1.85 14.98 30.29
N PHE A 23 2.66 14.12 29.68
CA PHE A 23 2.86 12.74 30.09
C PHE A 23 4.34 12.44 30.27
N ASN A 24 4.64 11.56 31.21
CA ASN A 24 5.94 10.94 31.39
C ASN A 24 5.79 9.42 31.40
N ARG A 25 6.40 8.76 30.44
CA ARG A 25 6.31 7.28 30.25
C ARG A 25 4.88 6.75 30.34
N GLY A 26 3.95 7.43 29.65
CA GLY A 26 2.54 7.07 29.61
C GLY A 26 1.67 7.60 30.74
N SER A 27 2.26 8.07 31.83
CA SER A 27 1.52 8.59 32.99
C SER A 27 1.37 10.10 32.91
N VAL A 28 0.20 10.61 33.30
CA VAL A 28 -0.06 12.07 33.37
C VAL A 28 0.83 12.72 34.42
N VAL A 29 1.52 13.82 34.09
CA VAL A 29 2.45 14.51 34.96
C VAL A 29 1.71 15.31 36.05
N ASN A 30 0.73 16.13 35.65
CA ASN A 30 -0.07 16.97 36.56
C ASN A 30 -1.44 16.33 36.75
N ARG A 31 -1.55 15.43 37.72
CA ARG A 31 -2.75 14.66 37.97
C ARG A 31 -3.76 15.47 38.79
N LEU A 32 -4.52 16.33 38.10
CA LEU A 32 -5.77 16.85 38.67
C LEU A 32 -6.83 15.75 38.47
N ILE A 33 -7.40 15.25 39.55
CA ILE A 33 -8.43 14.22 39.50
C ILE A 33 -9.79 14.91 39.69
N GLU A 34 -10.65 14.76 38.70
CA GLU A 34 -12.06 15.13 38.78
C GLU A 34 -12.91 13.86 38.68
N VAL A 35 -14.04 13.85 39.37
CA VAL A 35 -15.00 12.75 39.25
C VAL A 35 -16.12 13.19 38.30
N GLN A 36 -16.19 12.54 37.12
CA GLN A 36 -17.25 12.74 36.13
C GLN A 36 -18.04 11.43 35.99
N ASN A 37 -19.35 11.48 36.30
CA ASN A 37 -20.24 10.30 36.27
C ASN A 37 -19.73 9.11 37.08
N GLY A 38 -19.10 9.35 38.23
CA GLY A 38 -18.55 8.30 39.09
C GLY A 38 -17.19 7.73 38.66
N VAL A 39 -16.57 8.28 37.61
CA VAL A 39 -15.26 7.87 37.11
C VAL A 39 -14.25 8.97 37.36
N GLU A 40 -13.07 8.62 37.89
CA GLU A 40 -11.93 9.54 38.02
C GLU A 40 -11.36 9.85 36.63
N VAL A 41 -11.28 11.11 36.29
CA VAL A 41 -10.71 11.63 35.04
C VAL A 41 -9.69 12.71 35.29
N THR A 42 -8.71 12.86 34.42
CA THR A 42 -7.80 13.98 34.41
C THR A 42 -8.17 14.92 33.29
N PRO A 43 -8.69 16.13 33.55
CA PRO A 43 -9.12 17.04 32.50
C PRO A 43 -7.91 17.65 31.78
N LEU A 44 -8.15 18.06 30.52
CA LEU A 44 -7.24 18.92 29.78
C LEU A 44 -7.19 20.30 30.41
N LEU A 45 -5.99 20.83 30.65
CA LEU A 45 -5.80 22.17 31.22
C LEU A 45 -5.91 23.23 30.13
N VAL A 46 -6.70 24.28 30.38
CA VAL A 46 -6.70 25.51 29.56
C VAL A 46 -5.43 26.30 29.90
N VAL A 47 -4.55 26.48 28.92
CA VAL A 47 -3.27 27.19 29.09
C VAL A 47 -3.24 28.55 28.37
N GLY A 48 -4.30 28.91 27.67
CA GLY A 48 -4.42 30.20 26.97
C GLY A 48 -5.53 30.24 25.96
N ASP A 49 -5.62 31.37 25.28
CA ASP A 49 -6.54 31.61 24.17
C ASP A 49 -5.81 31.45 22.85
N THR A 50 -6.53 31.12 21.79
CA THR A 50 -5.96 30.95 20.44
C THR A 50 -7.00 31.15 19.37
N GLU A 51 -6.62 31.75 18.25
CA GLU A 51 -7.42 31.79 17.02
C GLU A 51 -7.17 30.59 16.11
N ARG A 52 -6.12 29.79 16.41
CA ARG A 52 -5.78 28.60 15.63
C ARG A 52 -6.61 27.40 16.05
N ARG A 53 -6.77 26.44 15.14
CA ARG A 53 -7.37 25.14 15.38
C ARG A 53 -6.41 24.03 15.00
N GLY A 54 -6.41 22.95 15.76
CA GLY A 54 -5.62 21.76 15.45
C GLY A 54 -5.05 21.06 16.68
N THR A 55 -4.39 19.96 16.44
CA THR A 55 -3.75 19.12 17.45
C THR A 55 -2.25 19.04 17.20
N GLU A 56 -1.48 19.16 18.25
CA GLU A 56 -0.02 19.00 18.24
C GLU A 56 0.36 17.88 19.22
N VAL A 57 1.14 16.94 18.74
CA VAL A 57 1.70 15.84 19.54
C VAL A 57 3.22 15.97 19.48
N HIS A 58 3.81 16.39 20.60
CA HIS A 58 5.25 16.55 20.74
C HIS A 58 5.79 15.50 21.72
N PHE A 59 6.72 14.66 21.28
CA PHE A 59 7.19 13.55 22.08
C PHE A 59 8.67 13.27 21.88
N MET A 60 9.25 12.56 22.84
CA MET A 60 10.58 11.99 22.76
C MET A 60 10.49 10.49 23.00
N ALA A 61 10.95 9.68 22.04
CA ALA A 61 11.00 8.24 22.19
C ALA A 61 11.89 7.85 23.39
N ASP A 62 11.50 6.78 24.10
CA ASP A 62 12.23 6.34 25.29
C ASP A 62 13.43 5.47 24.92
N GLU A 63 14.63 5.95 25.20
CA GLU A 63 15.90 5.26 24.94
C GLU A 63 16.03 3.93 25.71
N GLU A 64 15.37 3.81 26.87
CA GLU A 64 15.37 2.57 27.64
C GLU A 64 14.58 1.46 26.94
N ILE A 65 13.61 1.83 26.07
CA ILE A 65 12.79 0.89 25.31
C ILE A 65 13.44 0.57 23.97
N PHE A 66 13.89 1.61 23.23
CA PHE A 66 14.36 1.48 21.86
C PHE A 66 15.88 1.33 21.72
N GLY A 67 16.64 1.69 22.76
CA GLY A 67 18.10 1.75 22.71
C GLY A 67 18.59 2.91 21.84
N HIS A 68 18.35 2.86 20.54
CA HIS A 68 18.60 3.94 19.58
C HIS A 68 17.32 4.64 19.18
N VAL A 69 17.28 5.98 19.31
CA VAL A 69 16.08 6.82 19.03
C VAL A 69 16.32 7.85 17.94
N GLU A 70 17.27 7.60 17.04
CA GLU A 70 17.53 8.48 15.92
C GLU A 70 16.49 8.30 14.83
N PHE A 71 15.84 9.40 14.42
CA PHE A 71 14.92 9.42 13.30
C PHE A 71 15.68 9.57 11.97
N HIS A 72 15.36 8.72 11.00
CA HIS A 72 15.92 8.74 9.64
C HIS A 72 14.97 9.44 8.69
N TYR A 73 15.39 10.59 8.15
CA TYR A 73 14.59 11.41 7.25
C TYR A 73 13.98 10.63 6.09
N GLU A 74 14.78 9.83 5.38
CA GLU A 74 14.33 9.11 4.18
C GLU A 74 13.27 8.04 4.49
N ILE A 75 13.32 7.41 5.65
CA ILE A 75 12.30 6.42 6.08
C ILE A 75 10.96 7.13 6.33
N ILE A 76 11.01 8.26 7.03
CA ILE A 76 9.80 9.08 7.31
C ILE A 76 9.26 9.66 6.01
N ALA A 77 10.11 10.25 5.17
CA ALA A 77 9.73 10.84 3.89
C ALA A 77 9.03 9.81 2.98
N LYS A 78 9.58 8.60 2.87
CA LYS A 78 8.96 7.51 2.12
C LYS A 78 7.54 7.22 2.63
N ARG A 79 7.37 7.12 3.94
CA ARG A 79 6.06 6.82 4.54
C ARG A 79 5.06 7.96 4.37
N LEU A 80 5.48 9.21 4.51
CA LEU A 80 4.62 10.37 4.31
C LEU A 80 4.19 10.52 2.85
N ARG A 81 5.06 10.17 1.92
CA ARG A 81 4.75 10.13 0.48
C ARG A 81 3.68 9.08 0.17
N GLU A 82 3.81 7.88 0.70
CA GLU A 82 2.79 6.82 0.59
C GLU A 82 1.43 7.30 1.13
N LEU A 83 1.42 7.89 2.32
CA LEU A 83 0.20 8.42 2.94
C LEU A 83 -0.44 9.55 2.12
N SER A 84 0.36 10.39 1.49
CA SER A 84 -0.11 11.46 0.62
C SER A 84 -0.82 10.91 -0.63
N PHE A 85 -0.32 9.84 -1.25
CA PHE A 85 -1.00 9.18 -2.37
C PHE A 85 -2.26 8.43 -1.94
N LEU A 86 -2.24 7.78 -0.76
CA LEU A 86 -3.36 7.00 -0.25
C LEU A 86 -4.52 7.88 0.27
N ASN A 87 -4.24 9.15 0.56
CA ASN A 87 -5.21 10.12 1.08
C ASN A 87 -5.23 11.37 0.20
N ASN A 88 -5.92 11.28 -0.92
CA ASN A 88 -6.01 12.38 -1.88
C ASN A 88 -6.49 13.68 -1.23
N GLY A 89 -5.76 14.78 -1.45
CA GLY A 89 -6.06 16.10 -0.91
C GLY A 89 -5.41 16.41 0.45
N VAL A 90 -4.76 15.44 1.11
CA VAL A 90 -3.99 15.70 2.32
C VAL A 90 -2.64 16.34 1.95
N LYS A 91 -2.28 17.40 2.66
CA LYS A 91 -0.97 18.08 2.55
C LYS A 91 -0.14 17.75 3.78
N ILE A 92 1.05 17.23 3.58
CA ILE A 92 1.97 16.84 4.65
C ILE A 92 3.29 17.58 4.44
N ARG A 93 3.80 18.22 5.48
CA ARG A 93 5.13 18.85 5.49
C ARG A 93 6.04 18.10 6.44
N LEU A 94 7.21 17.73 5.99
CA LEU A 94 8.31 17.18 6.79
C LEU A 94 9.43 18.19 6.88
N PHE A 95 9.87 18.50 8.11
CA PHE A 95 10.99 19.39 8.34
C PHE A 95 11.97 18.76 9.34
N ASP A 96 13.22 18.61 8.95
CA ASP A 96 14.30 18.13 9.81
C ASP A 96 15.15 19.33 10.29
N GLN A 97 14.94 19.72 11.56
CA GLN A 97 15.65 20.85 12.18
C GLN A 97 17.17 20.63 12.28
N ARG A 98 17.65 19.37 12.27
CA ARG A 98 19.08 19.04 12.38
C ARG A 98 19.85 19.45 11.12
N THR A 99 19.21 19.29 9.96
CA THR A 99 19.83 19.51 8.66
C THR A 99 19.23 20.69 7.90
N GLY A 100 18.10 21.22 8.34
CA GLY A 100 17.29 22.20 7.62
C GLY A 100 16.56 21.65 6.40
N LYS A 101 16.58 20.33 6.21
CA LYS A 101 15.90 19.68 5.06
C LYS A 101 14.39 19.72 5.25
N GLU A 102 13.69 20.12 4.19
CA GLU A 102 12.23 20.26 4.19
C GLU A 102 11.65 19.68 2.88
N GLU A 103 10.50 19.02 2.98
CA GLU A 103 9.76 18.49 1.84
C GLU A 103 8.26 18.55 2.09
N ASP A 104 7.50 18.98 1.08
CA ASP A 104 6.05 18.98 1.08
C ASP A 104 5.52 17.81 0.24
N PHE A 105 4.62 17.03 0.84
CA PHE A 105 3.93 15.91 0.19
C PHE A 105 2.47 16.29 -0.01
N ALA A 106 2.08 16.54 -1.24
CA ALA A 106 0.71 16.90 -1.64
C ALA A 106 0.42 16.30 -3.02
N PHE A 107 0.56 14.98 -3.13
CA PHE A 107 0.39 14.28 -4.40
C PHE A 107 -1.09 14.13 -4.74
N LEU A 108 -1.42 14.42 -6.00
CA LEU A 108 -2.74 14.24 -6.57
C LEU A 108 -2.82 12.93 -7.35
N GLY A 109 -4.03 12.46 -7.60
CA GLY A 109 -4.28 11.28 -8.43
C GLY A 109 -4.39 9.96 -7.67
N GLY A 110 -4.30 9.95 -6.34
CA GLY A 110 -4.52 8.76 -5.53
C GLY A 110 -3.58 7.59 -5.89
N VAL A 111 -4.11 6.37 -5.89
CA VAL A 111 -3.32 5.16 -6.23
C VAL A 111 -2.82 5.15 -7.68
N LYS A 112 -3.54 5.79 -8.60
CA LYS A 112 -3.09 5.99 -9.98
C LYS A 112 -1.83 6.84 -10.05
N GLY A 113 -1.82 8.00 -9.39
CA GLY A 113 -0.65 8.85 -9.25
C GLY A 113 0.52 8.15 -8.55
N PHE A 114 0.22 7.24 -7.62
CA PHE A 114 1.24 6.44 -6.97
C PHE A 114 1.93 5.45 -7.93
N VAL A 115 1.19 4.77 -8.79
CA VAL A 115 1.77 3.92 -9.85
C VAL A 115 2.62 4.74 -10.82
N GLU A 116 2.16 5.91 -11.23
CA GLU A 116 2.94 6.84 -12.07
C GLU A 116 4.25 7.25 -11.37
N TYR A 117 4.21 7.52 -10.07
CA TYR A 117 5.39 7.82 -9.27
C TYR A 117 6.36 6.62 -9.20
N ILE A 118 5.86 5.40 -8.99
CA ILE A 118 6.69 4.17 -8.99
C ILE A 118 7.41 4.01 -10.33
N ASN A 119 6.74 4.32 -11.42
CA ASN A 119 7.25 4.16 -12.78
C ASN A 119 8.08 5.35 -13.30
N ARG A 120 8.23 6.45 -12.53
CA ARG A 120 8.91 7.67 -13.00
C ARG A 120 10.36 7.47 -13.48
N SER A 121 11.05 6.44 -12.97
CA SER A 121 12.42 6.07 -13.34
C SER A 121 12.49 4.83 -14.23
N LYS A 122 11.37 4.37 -14.77
CA LYS A 122 11.25 3.17 -15.60
C LYS A 122 10.62 3.52 -16.93
N THR A 123 10.83 2.68 -17.93
CA THR A 123 10.14 2.81 -19.21
C THR A 123 8.82 2.09 -19.16
N VAL A 124 7.72 2.84 -19.21
CA VAL A 124 6.38 2.24 -19.28
C VAL A 124 6.12 1.69 -20.67
N LEU A 125 5.46 0.53 -20.74
CA LEU A 125 5.19 -0.15 -22.01
C LEU A 125 3.92 0.36 -22.68
N HIS A 126 2.99 0.91 -21.91
CA HIS A 126 1.72 1.44 -22.39
C HIS A 126 1.34 2.73 -21.63
N PRO A 127 0.69 3.70 -22.30
CA PRO A 127 0.48 5.03 -21.73
C PRO A 127 -0.65 5.09 -20.68
N ASN A 128 -1.63 4.20 -20.78
CA ASN A 128 -2.82 4.26 -19.93
C ASN A 128 -2.66 3.39 -18.69
N VAL A 129 -2.63 4.01 -17.51
CA VAL A 129 -2.67 3.27 -16.24
C VAL A 129 -4.04 2.65 -16.06
N PHE A 130 -4.10 1.35 -15.82
CA PHE A 130 -5.32 0.71 -15.37
C PHE A 130 -5.70 1.25 -13.99
N PHE A 131 -6.95 1.64 -13.80
CA PHE A 131 -7.49 2.09 -12.52
C PHE A 131 -8.89 1.53 -12.31
N SER A 132 -9.14 1.03 -11.12
CA SER A 132 -10.45 0.59 -10.67
C SER A 132 -10.71 0.99 -9.24
N THR A 133 -11.94 1.36 -8.96
CA THR A 133 -12.44 1.61 -7.62
C THR A 133 -13.83 1.03 -7.47
N GLY A 134 -14.17 0.56 -6.29
CA GLY A 134 -15.50 0.02 -6.00
C GLY A 134 -15.66 -0.34 -4.54
N GLU A 135 -16.89 -0.67 -4.18
CA GLU A 135 -17.26 -1.11 -2.84
C GLU A 135 -17.97 -2.45 -2.92
N SER A 136 -17.66 -3.34 -1.99
CA SER A 136 -18.33 -4.63 -1.83
C SER A 136 -18.88 -4.75 -0.41
N ALA A 137 -20.17 -5.06 -0.29
CA ALA A 137 -20.84 -5.23 0.99
C ALA A 137 -20.31 -6.46 1.75
N ILE A 138 -20.19 -6.34 3.06
CA ILE A 138 -19.81 -7.46 3.94
C ILE A 138 -21.06 -8.03 4.59
N PRO A 139 -21.25 -9.37 4.62
CA PRO A 139 -22.42 -10.00 5.22
C PRO A 139 -22.63 -9.65 6.71
N THR A 140 -21.55 -9.35 7.42
CA THR A 140 -21.58 -8.97 8.85
C THR A 140 -21.87 -7.49 9.10
N GLY A 141 -22.05 -6.70 8.03
CA GLY A 141 -22.31 -5.27 8.07
C GLY A 141 -21.12 -4.42 7.68
N GLY A 142 -21.39 -3.32 6.99
CA GLY A 142 -20.36 -2.45 6.41
C GLY A 142 -19.98 -2.82 4.98
N ALA A 143 -18.95 -2.18 4.47
CA ALA A 143 -18.43 -2.42 3.13
C ALA A 143 -16.91 -2.38 3.10
N ILE A 144 -16.33 -3.06 2.12
CA ILE A 144 -14.91 -2.97 1.77
C ILE A 144 -14.80 -2.06 0.55
N SER A 145 -14.10 -0.95 0.70
CA SER A 145 -13.72 -0.09 -0.42
C SER A 145 -12.39 -0.56 -0.98
N VAL A 146 -12.33 -0.70 -2.31
CA VAL A 146 -11.15 -1.18 -3.05
C VAL A 146 -10.74 -0.12 -4.05
N GLU A 147 -9.47 0.23 -4.04
CA GLU A 147 -8.82 1.04 -5.08
C GLU A 147 -7.58 0.31 -5.58
N VAL A 148 -7.44 0.20 -6.89
CA VAL A 148 -6.29 -0.45 -7.51
C VAL A 148 -5.86 0.27 -8.77
N ALA A 149 -4.55 0.40 -8.94
CA ALA A 149 -3.95 0.89 -10.18
C ALA A 149 -2.80 -0.03 -10.59
N MET A 150 -2.64 -0.23 -11.90
CA MET A 150 -1.63 -1.11 -12.48
C MET A 150 -1.08 -0.53 -13.77
N GLN A 151 0.22 -0.72 -14.00
CA GLN A 151 0.86 -0.43 -15.27
C GLN A 151 2.10 -1.32 -15.45
N TRP A 152 2.31 -1.84 -16.65
CA TRP A 152 3.50 -2.64 -16.97
C TRP A 152 4.63 -1.75 -17.49
N ASN A 153 5.84 -2.08 -17.07
CA ASN A 153 7.09 -1.43 -17.47
C ASN A 153 8.11 -2.43 -18.02
N ASP A 154 9.27 -1.94 -18.44
CA ASP A 154 10.33 -2.71 -19.05
C ASP A 154 11.17 -3.56 -18.09
N THR A 155 10.89 -3.52 -16.79
CA THR A 155 11.61 -4.32 -15.80
C THR A 155 11.14 -5.79 -15.79
N TYR A 156 11.88 -6.62 -15.07
CA TYR A 156 11.57 -8.05 -14.91
C TYR A 156 10.96 -8.38 -13.55
N ALA A 157 10.88 -7.41 -12.65
CA ALA A 157 10.37 -7.60 -11.30
C ALA A 157 8.88 -7.25 -11.19
N GLU A 158 8.16 -8.00 -10.36
CA GLU A 158 6.84 -7.65 -9.87
C GLU A 158 6.98 -6.68 -8.70
N GLN A 159 6.31 -5.54 -8.76
CA GLN A 159 6.23 -4.59 -7.66
C GLN A 159 4.76 -4.31 -7.33
N VAL A 160 4.23 -5.01 -6.35
CA VAL A 160 2.86 -4.84 -5.85
C VAL A 160 2.91 -4.30 -4.43
N LEU A 161 2.39 -3.10 -4.24
CA LEU A 161 2.24 -2.48 -2.93
C LEU A 161 0.80 -2.65 -2.45
N CYS A 162 0.62 -3.35 -1.33
CA CYS A 162 -0.69 -3.61 -0.74
C CYS A 162 -0.86 -2.82 0.55
N PHE A 163 -2.05 -2.23 0.71
CA PHE A 163 -2.41 -1.45 1.89
C PHE A 163 -3.80 -1.85 2.39
N THR A 164 -3.96 -1.88 3.71
CA THR A 164 -5.25 -2.02 4.40
C THR A 164 -5.39 -0.88 5.39
N ASN A 165 -6.44 -0.04 5.22
CA ASN A 165 -6.63 1.17 6.05
C ASN A 165 -5.36 2.02 6.11
N ASN A 166 -4.70 2.21 4.98
CA ASN A 166 -3.42 2.92 4.79
C ASN A 166 -2.19 2.27 5.44
N ILE A 167 -2.31 1.07 6.00
CA ILE A 167 -1.20 0.32 6.60
C ILE A 167 -0.61 -0.61 5.53
N PRO A 168 0.72 -0.61 5.29
CA PRO A 168 1.34 -1.47 4.29
C PRO A 168 1.42 -2.93 4.76
N GLN A 169 1.14 -3.87 3.87
CA GLN A 169 1.36 -5.30 4.06
C GLN A 169 2.48 -5.77 3.14
N ALA A 170 3.71 -5.85 3.68
CA ALA A 170 4.86 -6.32 2.91
C ALA A 170 4.73 -7.79 2.49
N ASP A 171 4.04 -8.60 3.29
CA ASP A 171 3.79 -10.03 3.02
C ASP A 171 2.45 -10.26 2.28
N GLY A 172 1.82 -9.20 1.79
CA GLY A 172 0.54 -9.26 1.09
C GLY A 172 -0.61 -9.73 1.97
N GLY A 173 -1.37 -10.71 1.48
CA GLY A 173 -2.51 -11.27 2.19
C GLY A 173 -3.68 -11.58 1.28
N THR A 174 -4.88 -11.71 1.85
CA THR A 174 -6.10 -12.10 1.14
C THR A 174 -6.49 -11.13 0.01
N HIS A 175 -6.27 -9.82 0.17
CA HIS A 175 -6.48 -8.82 -0.87
C HIS A 175 -5.54 -9.03 -2.07
N MET A 176 -4.26 -9.30 -1.85
CA MET A 176 -3.29 -9.60 -2.91
C MET A 176 -3.63 -10.92 -3.61
N THR A 177 -4.10 -11.92 -2.87
CA THR A 177 -4.58 -13.19 -3.44
C THR A 177 -5.76 -12.95 -4.37
N GLY A 178 -6.71 -12.09 -3.97
CA GLY A 178 -7.85 -11.70 -4.80
C GLY A 178 -7.42 -10.97 -6.08
N LEU A 179 -6.48 -10.04 -5.98
CA LEU A 179 -5.90 -9.35 -7.13
C LEU A 179 -5.28 -10.32 -8.14
N ARG A 180 -4.41 -11.22 -7.67
CA ARG A 180 -3.74 -12.21 -8.53
C ARG A 180 -4.72 -13.19 -9.19
N ALA A 181 -5.75 -13.61 -8.45
CA ALA A 181 -6.79 -14.48 -8.97
C ALA A 181 -7.61 -13.80 -10.09
N ALA A 182 -8.04 -12.55 -9.87
CA ALA A 182 -8.76 -11.78 -10.86
C ALA A 182 -7.91 -11.51 -12.13
N MET A 183 -6.67 -11.08 -11.94
CA MET A 183 -5.73 -10.86 -13.05
C MET A 183 -5.53 -12.12 -13.90
N THR A 184 -5.23 -13.24 -13.24
CA THR A 184 -4.98 -14.51 -13.94
C THR A 184 -6.20 -14.95 -14.73
N ARG A 185 -7.38 -14.88 -14.13
CA ARG A 185 -8.63 -15.27 -14.79
C ARG A 185 -8.97 -14.39 -16.00
N VAL A 186 -8.91 -13.07 -15.82
CA VAL A 186 -9.27 -12.10 -16.87
C VAL A 186 -8.27 -12.13 -18.03
N ILE A 187 -6.97 -12.13 -17.71
CA ILE A 187 -5.93 -12.12 -18.74
C ILE A 187 -5.90 -13.44 -19.50
N ASN A 188 -6.07 -14.60 -18.82
CA ASN A 188 -6.19 -15.89 -19.50
C ASN A 188 -7.37 -15.90 -20.48
N LYS A 189 -8.54 -15.44 -20.06
CA LYS A 189 -9.70 -15.35 -20.93
C LYS A 189 -9.42 -14.50 -22.17
N TYR A 190 -8.82 -13.33 -21.99
CA TYR A 190 -8.43 -12.45 -23.11
C TYR A 190 -7.43 -13.14 -24.06
N ILE A 191 -6.42 -13.83 -23.52
CA ILE A 191 -5.40 -14.56 -24.27
C ILE A 191 -6.04 -15.71 -25.09
N GLU A 192 -7.00 -16.44 -24.52
CA GLU A 192 -7.73 -17.51 -25.20
C GLU A 192 -8.61 -16.96 -26.33
N GLU A 193 -9.43 -15.94 -26.06
CA GLU A 193 -10.33 -15.32 -27.04
C GLU A 193 -9.58 -14.77 -28.26
N HIS A 194 -8.34 -14.32 -28.09
CA HIS A 194 -7.51 -13.78 -29.16
C HIS A 194 -6.47 -14.77 -29.70
N GLU A 195 -6.49 -16.03 -29.21
CA GLU A 195 -5.56 -17.11 -29.58
C GLU A 195 -4.07 -16.75 -29.43
N ILE A 196 -3.72 -15.89 -28.46
CA ILE A 196 -2.38 -15.31 -28.32
C ILE A 196 -1.36 -16.39 -27.96
N ALA A 197 -1.64 -17.22 -26.95
CA ALA A 197 -0.74 -18.30 -26.52
C ALA A 197 -0.54 -19.34 -27.60
N LYS A 198 -1.61 -19.70 -28.33
CA LYS A 198 -1.60 -20.64 -29.44
C LYS A 198 -0.72 -20.13 -30.59
N LYS A 199 -0.90 -18.89 -31.00
CA LYS A 199 -0.10 -18.25 -32.06
C LYS A 199 1.37 -18.12 -31.66
N ALA A 200 1.65 -17.82 -30.39
CA ALA A 200 2.99 -17.70 -29.86
C ALA A 200 3.66 -19.03 -29.54
N LYS A 201 2.90 -20.16 -29.50
CA LYS A 201 3.34 -21.51 -29.12
C LYS A 201 4.05 -21.53 -27.75
N VAL A 202 3.43 -20.93 -26.74
CA VAL A 202 3.93 -20.87 -25.37
C VAL A 202 2.82 -21.19 -24.37
N ASP A 203 3.21 -21.76 -23.23
CA ASP A 203 2.33 -21.90 -22.06
C ASP A 203 2.55 -20.70 -21.13
N ILE A 204 1.47 -20.01 -20.78
CA ILE A 204 1.52 -18.80 -19.96
C ILE A 204 1.12 -19.15 -18.54
N SER A 205 1.91 -18.67 -17.57
CA SER A 205 1.63 -18.79 -16.13
C SER A 205 1.21 -17.43 -15.53
N GLY A 206 0.62 -17.47 -14.33
CA GLY A 206 0.30 -16.25 -13.59
C GLY A 206 1.52 -15.38 -13.29
N ASP A 207 2.70 -15.98 -13.10
CA ASP A 207 3.94 -15.23 -12.85
C ASP A 207 4.38 -14.44 -14.10
N ASP A 208 4.21 -15.01 -15.29
CA ASP A 208 4.51 -14.33 -16.56
C ASP A 208 3.66 -13.05 -16.72
N MET A 209 2.42 -13.06 -16.21
CA MET A 209 1.50 -11.91 -16.26
C MET A 209 1.93 -10.76 -15.37
N ARG A 210 2.75 -11.02 -14.37
CA ARG A 210 3.17 -10.02 -13.37
C ARG A 210 4.60 -9.54 -13.56
N GLU A 211 5.34 -10.09 -14.52
CA GLU A 211 6.67 -9.59 -14.86
C GLU A 211 6.58 -8.16 -15.38
N GLY A 212 7.31 -7.24 -14.76
CA GLY A 212 7.29 -5.82 -15.06
C GLY A 212 6.03 -5.08 -14.57
N LEU A 213 5.21 -5.70 -13.74
CA LEU A 213 4.02 -5.08 -13.17
C LEU A 213 4.37 -4.13 -12.03
N ALA A 214 3.93 -2.88 -12.12
CA ALA A 214 3.81 -1.94 -11.02
C ALA A 214 2.34 -1.80 -10.62
N CYS A 215 2.02 -2.12 -9.37
CA CYS A 215 0.65 -2.12 -8.87
C CYS A 215 0.58 -1.53 -7.46
N VAL A 216 -0.46 -0.76 -7.21
CA VAL A 216 -0.86 -0.32 -5.87
C VAL A 216 -2.29 -0.78 -5.62
N LEU A 217 -2.48 -1.54 -4.56
CA LEU A 217 -3.77 -2.03 -4.09
C LEU A 217 -4.05 -1.48 -2.70
N SER A 218 -5.11 -0.71 -2.56
CA SER A 218 -5.57 -0.15 -1.28
C SER A 218 -6.97 -0.66 -0.97
N VAL A 219 -7.14 -1.29 0.17
CA VAL A 219 -8.45 -1.66 0.70
C VAL A 219 -8.73 -0.89 1.99
N LYS A 220 -9.96 -0.45 2.17
CA LYS A 220 -10.45 0.13 3.41
C LYS A 220 -11.61 -0.72 3.90
N MET A 221 -11.52 -1.21 5.11
CA MET A 221 -12.51 -2.13 5.66
C MET A 221 -12.67 -1.95 7.18
N PRO A 222 -13.85 -2.22 7.74
CA PRO A 222 -14.01 -2.29 9.18
C PRO A 222 -13.31 -3.52 9.72
N ASP A 223 -12.70 -3.39 10.92
CA ASP A 223 -12.11 -4.46 11.71
C ASP A 223 -11.22 -5.48 10.94
N PRO A 224 -10.16 -4.99 10.22
CA PRO A 224 -9.27 -5.89 9.48
C PRO A 224 -8.49 -6.80 10.43
N LYS A 225 -8.34 -8.07 10.05
CA LYS A 225 -7.57 -9.06 10.80
C LYS A 225 -6.22 -9.30 10.13
N PHE A 226 -5.16 -9.31 10.93
CA PHE A 226 -3.80 -9.53 10.49
C PHE A 226 -3.19 -10.77 11.14
N ALA A 227 -2.21 -11.38 10.49
CA ALA A 227 -1.52 -12.55 11.01
C ALA A 227 -0.72 -12.28 12.30
N SER A 228 -0.30 -11.03 12.51
CA SER A 228 0.45 -10.59 13.68
C SER A 228 0.24 -9.10 13.97
N GLN A 229 0.69 -8.64 15.13
CA GLN A 229 0.63 -7.22 15.52
C GLN A 229 1.45 -6.29 14.59
N THR A 230 2.44 -6.80 13.90
CA THR A 230 3.19 -6.02 12.90
C THR A 230 2.38 -5.70 11.64
N LYS A 231 1.22 -6.35 11.47
CA LYS A 231 0.26 -6.12 10.36
C LYS A 231 0.85 -6.32 8.96
N MET A 232 1.88 -7.16 8.85
CA MET A 232 2.57 -7.44 7.60
C MET A 232 1.76 -8.26 6.60
N LYS A 233 0.73 -8.98 7.08
CA LYS A 233 -0.11 -9.84 6.25
C LYS A 233 -1.58 -9.74 6.65
N LEU A 234 -2.45 -9.40 5.69
CA LEU A 234 -3.90 -9.39 5.88
C LEU A 234 -4.46 -10.81 5.78
N VAL A 235 -5.30 -11.21 6.76
CA VAL A 235 -5.94 -12.54 6.80
C VAL A 235 -7.46 -12.51 6.77
N SER A 236 -8.08 -11.32 6.70
CA SER A 236 -9.53 -11.17 6.53
C SER A 236 -9.99 -11.82 5.23
N SER A 237 -10.77 -12.90 5.33
CA SER A 237 -11.20 -13.71 4.16
C SER A 237 -12.10 -12.94 3.19
N GLU A 238 -12.90 -12.01 3.69
CA GLU A 238 -13.82 -11.16 2.93
C GLU A 238 -13.13 -10.18 1.98
N ALA A 239 -11.86 -9.86 2.21
CA ALA A 239 -11.10 -8.98 1.33
C ALA A 239 -10.83 -9.60 -0.05
N ARG A 240 -10.68 -10.93 -0.12
CA ARG A 240 -10.40 -11.62 -1.38
C ARG A 240 -11.53 -11.46 -2.41
N PRO A 241 -12.79 -11.85 -2.13
CA PRO A 241 -13.87 -11.71 -3.12
C PRO A 241 -14.16 -10.25 -3.46
N ALA A 242 -14.04 -9.32 -2.51
CA ALA A 242 -14.22 -7.89 -2.76
C ALA A 242 -13.23 -7.36 -3.81
N VAL A 243 -11.96 -7.70 -3.68
CA VAL A 243 -10.93 -7.32 -4.65
C VAL A 243 -11.14 -8.03 -5.99
N GLU A 244 -11.47 -9.32 -5.98
CA GLU A 244 -11.73 -10.08 -7.22
C GLU A 244 -12.87 -9.46 -8.04
N GLU A 245 -13.96 -9.06 -7.40
CA GLU A 245 -15.12 -8.45 -8.03
C GLU A 245 -14.75 -7.10 -8.70
N VAL A 246 -14.15 -6.20 -7.93
CA VAL A 246 -13.81 -4.85 -8.40
C VAL A 246 -12.78 -4.88 -9.53
N VAL A 247 -11.78 -5.76 -9.42
CA VAL A 247 -10.71 -5.86 -10.43
C VAL A 247 -11.18 -6.54 -11.70
N ALA A 248 -11.91 -7.68 -11.59
CA ALA A 248 -12.23 -8.49 -12.74
C ALA A 248 -13.13 -7.77 -13.76
N ALA A 249 -14.17 -7.10 -13.32
CA ALA A 249 -15.07 -6.37 -14.20
C ALA A 249 -14.32 -5.27 -14.97
N ARG A 250 -13.61 -4.43 -14.25
CA ARG A 250 -12.91 -3.27 -14.85
C ARG A 250 -11.70 -3.66 -15.69
N LEU A 251 -10.97 -4.71 -15.32
CA LEU A 251 -9.84 -5.20 -16.12
C LEU A 251 -10.31 -5.79 -17.45
N THR A 252 -11.44 -6.50 -17.46
CA THR A 252 -12.07 -7.00 -18.69
C THR A 252 -12.39 -5.83 -19.63
N GLU A 253 -13.07 -4.80 -19.13
CA GLU A 253 -13.39 -3.60 -19.91
C GLU A 253 -12.12 -2.90 -20.43
N PHE A 254 -11.13 -2.71 -19.58
CA PHE A 254 -9.87 -2.05 -19.95
C PHE A 254 -9.16 -2.73 -21.13
N LEU A 255 -9.06 -4.07 -21.10
CA LEU A 255 -8.44 -4.82 -22.19
C LEU A 255 -9.24 -4.75 -23.50
N GLN A 256 -10.58 -4.71 -23.42
CA GLN A 256 -11.45 -4.59 -24.58
C GLN A 256 -11.47 -3.18 -25.17
N GLU A 257 -11.56 -2.16 -24.33
CA GLU A 257 -11.63 -0.75 -24.73
C GLU A 257 -10.29 -0.19 -25.24
N ARG A 258 -9.17 -0.83 -24.85
CA ARG A 258 -7.80 -0.37 -25.15
C ARG A 258 -6.98 -1.47 -25.84
N PRO A 259 -7.31 -1.82 -27.08
CA PRO A 259 -6.67 -2.95 -27.77
C PRO A 259 -5.17 -2.76 -28.00
N LEU A 260 -4.68 -1.53 -28.14
CA LEU A 260 -3.25 -1.25 -28.28
C LEU A 260 -2.49 -1.53 -26.98
N ASP A 261 -3.03 -1.09 -25.84
CA ASP A 261 -2.45 -1.37 -24.53
C ASP A 261 -2.51 -2.88 -24.24
N ALA A 262 -3.63 -3.51 -24.51
CA ALA A 262 -3.80 -4.96 -24.34
C ALA A 262 -2.80 -5.77 -25.18
N LYS A 263 -2.52 -5.34 -26.41
CA LYS A 263 -1.52 -5.96 -27.29
C LYS A 263 -0.11 -5.85 -26.70
N VAL A 264 0.25 -4.71 -26.17
CA VAL A 264 1.57 -4.48 -25.54
C VAL A 264 1.70 -5.31 -24.26
N ILE A 265 0.69 -5.30 -23.40
CA ILE A 265 0.67 -6.06 -22.15
C ILE A 265 0.79 -7.56 -22.44
N THR A 266 -0.01 -8.11 -23.35
CA THR A 266 0.04 -9.54 -23.72
C THR A 266 1.33 -9.90 -24.44
N GLY A 267 1.92 -8.98 -25.21
CA GLY A 267 3.25 -9.13 -25.79
C GLY A 267 4.33 -9.32 -24.74
N LYS A 268 4.34 -8.48 -23.70
CA LYS A 268 5.24 -8.62 -22.54
C LYS A 268 5.06 -9.96 -21.83
N ILE A 269 3.84 -10.41 -21.64
CA ILE A 269 3.51 -11.71 -21.01
C ILE A 269 4.05 -12.87 -21.84
N VAL A 270 3.89 -12.82 -23.16
CA VAL A 270 4.45 -13.84 -24.08
C VAL A 270 5.97 -13.87 -24.03
N GLU A 271 6.63 -12.72 -23.99
CA GLU A 271 8.09 -12.63 -23.86
C GLU A 271 8.56 -13.24 -22.54
N ALA A 272 7.89 -12.96 -21.43
CA ALA A 272 8.17 -13.55 -20.12
C ALA A 272 8.04 -15.08 -20.14
N ALA A 273 6.96 -15.60 -20.74
CA ALA A 273 6.74 -17.04 -20.89
C ALA A 273 7.83 -17.71 -21.74
N ARG A 274 8.24 -17.10 -22.84
CA ARG A 274 9.34 -17.58 -23.69
C ARG A 274 10.67 -17.59 -22.95
N ALA A 275 11.00 -16.53 -22.23
CA ALA A 275 12.24 -16.43 -21.45
C ALA A 275 12.30 -17.52 -20.37
N ARG A 276 11.20 -17.72 -19.64
CA ARG A 276 11.07 -18.80 -18.63
C ARG A 276 11.25 -20.18 -19.25
N ASP A 277 10.66 -20.45 -20.40
CA ASP A 277 10.74 -21.74 -21.10
C ASP A 277 12.17 -22.01 -21.63
N ALA A 278 12.82 -20.99 -22.18
CA ALA A 278 14.19 -21.04 -22.62
C ALA A 278 15.15 -21.34 -21.44
N ALA A 279 14.98 -20.67 -20.31
CA ALA A 279 15.77 -20.91 -19.11
C ALA A 279 15.59 -22.32 -18.56
N ARG A 280 14.35 -22.85 -18.58
CA ARG A 280 14.06 -24.24 -18.19
C ARG A 280 14.78 -25.24 -19.10
N LYS A 281 14.66 -25.08 -20.41
CA LYS A 281 15.33 -25.95 -21.40
C LYS A 281 16.86 -25.93 -21.26
N ALA A 282 17.44 -24.77 -21.05
CA ALA A 282 18.88 -24.62 -20.83
C ALA A 282 19.35 -25.41 -19.59
N ARG A 283 18.62 -25.30 -18.47
CA ARG A 283 18.91 -26.06 -17.23
C ARG A 283 18.80 -27.56 -17.43
N GLU A 284 17.77 -28.02 -18.15
CA GLU A 284 17.59 -29.46 -18.48
C GLU A 284 18.73 -29.99 -19.34
N MET A 285 19.19 -29.20 -20.33
CA MET A 285 20.32 -29.58 -21.18
C MET A 285 21.63 -29.68 -20.38
N THR A 286 21.89 -28.73 -19.50
CA THR A 286 23.09 -28.76 -18.63
C THR A 286 23.05 -29.96 -17.70
N ARG A 287 21.89 -30.27 -17.12
CA ARG A 287 21.71 -31.46 -16.25
C ARG A 287 21.95 -32.78 -16.99
N ARG A 288 21.45 -32.88 -18.24
CA ARG A 288 21.69 -34.08 -19.07
C ARG A 288 23.17 -34.28 -19.43
N LYS A 289 23.87 -33.18 -19.75
CA LYS A 289 25.35 -33.25 -20.00
C LYS A 289 26.11 -33.73 -18.75
N GLY A 290 25.82 -33.16 -17.58
CA GLY A 290 26.47 -33.59 -16.35
C GLY A 290 26.18 -35.05 -15.93
N LEU A 291 25.09 -35.66 -16.44
CA LEU A 291 24.79 -37.09 -16.24
C LEU A 291 25.51 -38.02 -17.24
N LEU A 292 25.95 -37.47 -18.39
CA LEU A 292 26.69 -38.21 -19.42
C LEU A 292 28.19 -38.16 -19.23
N ASP A 293 28.69 -37.24 -18.40
CA ASP A 293 30.10 -37.04 -18.04
C ASP A 293 30.50 -37.80 -16.75
N LEU A 294 29.58 -38.57 -16.15
CA LEU A 294 29.78 -39.49 -15.02
C LEU A 294 29.73 -40.93 -15.49
#